data_c09a7ffeb132055501a96e2580d9abae
#
_entry.id   c09a7ffeb132055501a96e2580d9abae
#
_cell.length_a   1.000
_cell.length_b   1.000
_cell.length_c   1.000
_cell.angle_alpha   90.00
_cell.angle_beta   90.00
_cell.angle_gamma   90.00
#
_symmetry.space_group_name_H-M   'P 1'
#
loop_
_entity.id
_entity.type
_entity.pdbx_description
1 polymer ?
#
loop_
_entity_poly.entity_id
_entity_poly.type
_entity_poly.pdbx_seq_one_letter_code
_entity_poly.pdbx_strand_id
1 'polypeptide(L)'
;RTTPVAPKDLALAVQLSYLSGGGVGQAPLRGTALLRPADASFPGYDEYSFEPPRDPKVRNADEEGDNSDREGKLVADKLALNTDREGAASFTIKDLPKLMRANDVLAEISFNDPNGEVQTVSTTVRVWPSAVVLGLKAAGWASSRGKAKFTVLALDTSGKPIKGQAVEVRGRLAQTISTRKRMVGGFYAYDNRTEVKDLGVLCSG
;
A
#
# COMPACT_ATOMS: atom_id res chain seq x y z
N ARG A 1 -9.94 -14.09 -10.87
CA ARG A 1 -8.53 -14.03 -10.37
C ARG A 1 -8.58 -13.82 -8.87
N THR A 2 -7.91 -14.68 -8.11
CA THR A 2 -7.83 -14.55 -6.65
C THR A 2 -6.83 -13.44 -6.33
N THR A 3 -7.24 -12.45 -5.55
CA THR A 3 -6.36 -11.35 -5.13
C THR A 3 -5.39 -11.85 -4.06
N PRO A 4 -4.06 -11.66 -4.20
CA PRO A 4 -3.09 -12.13 -3.21
C PRO A 4 -3.27 -11.45 -1.86
N VAL A 5 -3.32 -12.27 -0.80
CA VAL A 5 -3.44 -11.80 0.60
C VAL A 5 -2.20 -12.23 1.36
N ALA A 6 -1.54 -11.27 1.99
CA ALA A 6 -0.29 -11.43 2.73
C ALA A 6 0.73 -12.35 2.02
N PRO A 7 0.99 -12.15 0.71
CA PRO A 7 1.89 -13.03 -0.01
C PRO A 7 3.31 -12.84 0.50
N LYS A 8 4.00 -13.94 0.78
CA LYS A 8 5.45 -13.93 1.01
C LYS A 8 6.18 -13.82 -0.31
N ASP A 9 5.71 -14.56 -1.30
CA ASP A 9 6.24 -14.57 -2.66
C ASP A 9 5.10 -14.32 -3.65
N LEU A 10 5.42 -13.67 -4.76
CA LEU A 10 4.45 -13.39 -5.84
C LEU A 10 5.03 -13.88 -7.16
N ALA A 11 4.37 -14.84 -7.78
CA ALA A 11 4.74 -15.36 -9.10
C ALA A 11 3.81 -14.79 -10.17
N LEU A 12 4.41 -14.24 -11.22
CA LEU A 12 3.74 -13.68 -12.38
C LEU A 12 4.09 -14.49 -13.62
N ALA A 13 3.08 -14.94 -14.36
CA ALA A 13 3.29 -15.63 -15.62
C ALA A 13 3.66 -14.61 -16.70
N VAL A 14 4.67 -14.93 -17.48
CA VAL A 14 5.16 -14.15 -18.63
C VAL A 14 5.05 -15.01 -19.86
N GLN A 15 4.55 -14.45 -20.95
CA GLN A 15 4.51 -15.11 -22.25
C GLN A 15 5.14 -14.20 -23.29
N LEU A 16 6.13 -14.70 -24.00
CA LEU A 16 6.76 -14.05 -25.15
C LEU A 16 6.43 -14.83 -26.42
N SER A 17 5.83 -14.16 -27.39
CA SER A 17 5.38 -14.79 -28.64
C SER A 17 5.74 -13.92 -29.84
N TYR A 18 6.01 -14.57 -30.99
CA TYR A 18 6.12 -13.88 -32.27
C TYR A 18 4.75 -13.32 -32.71
N LEU A 19 4.75 -12.22 -33.44
CA LEU A 19 3.53 -11.67 -34.05
C LEU A 19 2.86 -12.63 -35.03
N SER A 20 3.67 -13.45 -35.69
CA SER A 20 3.20 -14.51 -36.62
C SER A 20 2.67 -15.75 -35.88
N GLY A 21 2.70 -15.78 -34.56
CA GLY A 21 2.35 -16.93 -33.76
C GLY A 21 3.56 -17.76 -33.34
N GLY A 22 3.37 -18.58 -32.29
CA GLY A 22 4.40 -19.39 -31.68
C GLY A 22 5.20 -18.65 -30.59
N GLY A 23 5.71 -19.41 -29.62
CA GLY A 23 6.51 -18.89 -28.51
C GLY A 23 7.94 -18.58 -28.91
N VAL A 24 8.54 -17.57 -28.26
CA VAL A 24 9.97 -17.26 -28.40
C VAL A 24 10.71 -18.00 -27.30
N GLY A 25 11.30 -19.14 -27.66
CA GLY A 25 11.99 -20.02 -26.70
C GLY A 25 13.37 -19.54 -26.32
N GLN A 26 13.75 -19.80 -25.07
CA GLN A 26 15.07 -19.52 -24.48
C GLN A 26 15.52 -18.05 -24.58
N ALA A 27 14.57 -17.13 -24.67
CA ALA A 27 14.86 -15.70 -24.71
C ALA A 27 15.25 -15.18 -23.32
N PRO A 28 16.37 -14.45 -23.18
CA PRO A 28 16.73 -13.82 -21.92
C PRO A 28 15.84 -12.63 -21.63
N LEU A 29 15.24 -12.61 -20.46
CA LEU A 29 14.38 -11.54 -19.97
C LEU A 29 14.97 -10.93 -18.69
N ARG A 30 14.55 -9.71 -18.37
CA ARG A 30 14.86 -9.06 -17.09
C ARG A 30 13.58 -8.58 -16.44
N GLY A 31 13.38 -8.97 -15.17
CA GLY A 31 12.21 -8.58 -14.39
C GLY A 31 12.59 -7.59 -13.29
N THR A 32 11.86 -6.49 -13.22
CA THR A 32 11.96 -5.49 -12.15
C THR A 32 10.59 -5.34 -11.50
N ALA A 33 10.55 -5.17 -10.17
CA ALA A 33 9.28 -4.96 -9.48
C ALA A 33 9.41 -3.90 -8.38
N LEU A 34 8.40 -3.04 -8.31
CA LEU A 34 8.27 -1.96 -7.36
C LEU A 34 7.00 -2.17 -6.55
N LEU A 35 7.12 -2.12 -5.21
CA LEU A 35 5.99 -2.17 -4.29
C LEU A 35 5.61 -0.74 -3.90
N ARG A 36 4.39 -0.32 -4.21
CA ARG A 36 3.88 1.02 -3.89
C ARG A 36 2.69 0.94 -2.93
N PRO A 37 2.60 1.83 -1.94
CA PRO A 37 1.38 1.99 -1.17
C PRO A 37 0.19 2.29 -2.09
N ALA A 38 -0.95 1.69 -1.79
CA ALA A 38 -2.16 1.91 -2.56
C ALA A 38 -3.33 2.22 -1.63
N ASP A 39 -4.18 3.13 -2.06
CA ASP A 39 -5.37 3.47 -1.32
C ASP A 39 -6.46 2.43 -1.60
N ALA A 40 -7.13 2.00 -0.53
CA ALA A 40 -8.28 1.13 -0.64
C ALA A 40 -9.54 1.99 -0.81
N SER A 41 -10.28 1.73 -1.88
CA SER A 41 -11.59 2.31 -2.11
C SER A 41 -12.52 1.26 -2.69
N PHE A 42 -13.80 1.34 -2.34
CA PHE A 42 -14.82 0.39 -2.80
C PHE A 42 -16.05 1.16 -3.25
N PRO A 43 -16.58 0.87 -4.44
CA PRO A 43 -17.79 1.53 -4.95
C PRO A 43 -18.96 1.42 -3.97
N GLY A 44 -19.62 2.53 -3.71
CA GLY A 44 -20.74 2.61 -2.76
C GLY A 44 -20.36 2.78 -1.29
N TYR A 45 -19.06 2.90 -0.97
CA TYR A 45 -18.52 3.12 0.36
C TYR A 45 -17.61 4.34 0.44
N ASP A 46 -17.86 5.35 -0.38
CA ASP A 46 -17.01 6.55 -0.53
C ASP A 46 -16.89 7.37 0.77
N GLU A 47 -17.87 7.25 1.68
CA GLU A 47 -17.85 7.92 2.97
C GLU A 47 -17.00 7.21 4.05
N TYR A 48 -16.45 6.01 3.73
CA TYR A 48 -15.63 5.26 4.65
C TYR A 48 -14.16 5.45 4.34
N SER A 49 -13.35 5.62 5.38
CA SER A 49 -11.90 5.54 5.29
C SER A 49 -11.45 4.10 5.53
N PHE A 50 -10.63 3.59 4.64
CA PHE A 50 -10.01 2.25 4.70
C PHE A 50 -8.50 2.34 4.96
N GLU A 51 -8.01 3.52 5.30
CA GLU A 51 -6.60 3.73 5.58
C GLU A 51 -6.22 3.22 6.98
N PRO A 52 -5.04 2.62 7.13
CA PRO A 52 -4.52 2.31 8.45
C PRO A 52 -4.31 3.60 9.26
N PRO A 53 -4.37 3.53 10.60
CA PRO A 53 -4.12 4.69 11.44
C PRO A 53 -2.69 5.20 11.23
N ARG A 54 -2.56 6.50 10.93
CA ARG A 54 -1.25 7.16 10.82
C ARG A 54 -0.67 7.39 12.23
N ASP A 55 0.65 7.26 12.35
CA ASP A 55 1.31 7.67 13.59
C ASP A 55 1.33 9.20 13.68
N PRO A 56 0.68 9.80 14.69
CA PRO A 56 0.65 11.25 14.81
C PRO A 56 2.05 11.91 14.97
N LYS A 57 3.05 11.13 15.38
CA LYS A 57 4.44 11.62 15.51
C LYS A 57 5.13 11.79 14.16
N VAL A 58 4.75 11.01 13.15
CA VAL A 58 5.31 11.07 11.80
C VAL A 58 4.78 12.31 11.05
N ARG A 59 3.62 12.85 11.44
CA ARG A 59 3.00 14.00 10.79
C ARG A 59 3.86 15.29 10.81
N ASN A 60 4.76 15.42 11.80
CA ASN A 60 5.67 16.57 11.90
C ASN A 60 6.92 16.43 11.02
N ALA A 61 7.23 15.22 10.54
CA ALA A 61 8.34 14.97 9.62
C ALA A 61 7.94 15.20 8.16
N ASP A 62 6.65 15.07 7.83
CA ASP A 62 6.13 15.23 6.46
C ASP A 62 6.09 16.69 5.98
N GLU A 63 6.21 17.68 6.88
CA GLU A 63 6.28 19.10 6.50
C GLU A 63 7.62 19.50 5.87
N GLU A 64 8.65 18.65 5.99
CA GLU A 64 9.98 18.86 5.39
C GLU A 64 10.29 17.92 4.20
N GLY A 65 9.27 17.32 3.58
CA GLY A 65 9.42 16.76 2.22
C GLY A 65 9.90 15.32 2.14
N ASP A 66 9.80 14.51 3.19
CA ASP A 66 10.06 13.07 3.07
C ASP A 66 8.87 12.34 2.41
N ASN A 67 8.85 12.34 1.08
CA ASN A 67 7.93 11.57 0.26
C ASN A 67 8.26 10.05 0.22
N SER A 68 9.18 9.57 1.05
CA SER A 68 9.67 8.19 0.98
C SER A 68 8.56 7.13 1.15
N ASP A 69 7.52 7.44 1.91
CA ASP A 69 6.35 6.55 2.05
C ASP A 69 5.47 6.47 0.79
N ARG A 70 5.59 7.44 -0.14
CA ARG A 70 4.90 7.42 -1.45
C ARG A 70 5.78 6.90 -2.57
N GLU A 71 7.10 6.99 -2.42
CA GLU A 71 8.07 6.38 -3.31
C GLU A 71 8.02 4.87 -3.14
N GLY A 72 7.79 4.16 -4.24
CA GLY A 72 7.70 2.70 -4.20
C GLY A 72 9.02 2.06 -3.74
N LYS A 73 8.92 0.96 -3.02
CA LYS A 73 10.08 0.16 -2.61
C LYS A 73 10.43 -0.83 -3.71
N LEU A 74 11.67 -0.82 -4.18
CA LEU A 74 12.18 -1.82 -5.11
C LEU A 74 12.22 -3.19 -4.41
N VAL A 75 11.48 -4.18 -4.92
CA VAL A 75 11.38 -5.53 -4.37
C VAL A 75 12.00 -6.59 -5.27
N ALA A 76 12.26 -6.25 -6.53
CA ALA A 76 13.08 -7.04 -7.45
C ALA A 76 13.77 -6.10 -8.43
N ASP A 77 15.08 -6.28 -8.62
CA ASP A 77 15.87 -5.45 -9.54
C ASP A 77 16.51 -6.31 -10.61
N LYS A 78 16.07 -6.13 -11.86
CA LYS A 78 16.63 -6.73 -13.08
C LYS A 78 16.93 -8.22 -12.95
N LEU A 79 16.06 -8.98 -12.27
CA LEU A 79 16.21 -10.41 -12.12
C LEU A 79 16.24 -11.09 -13.51
N ALA A 80 17.27 -11.91 -13.74
CA ALA A 80 17.40 -12.65 -14.98
C ALA A 80 16.38 -13.80 -15.03
N LEU A 81 15.70 -13.94 -16.15
CA LEU A 81 14.75 -14.99 -16.47
C LEU A 81 15.03 -15.50 -17.87
N ASN A 82 14.65 -16.73 -18.15
CA ASN A 82 14.63 -17.24 -19.53
C ASN A 82 13.26 -17.86 -19.82
N THR A 83 12.78 -17.67 -21.03
CA THR A 83 11.61 -18.38 -21.49
C THR A 83 11.93 -19.86 -21.72
N ASP A 84 10.94 -20.73 -21.54
CA ASP A 84 10.99 -22.12 -21.99
C ASP A 84 10.87 -22.22 -23.52
N ARG A 85 10.73 -23.45 -24.04
CA ARG A 85 10.61 -23.66 -25.50
C ARG A 85 9.32 -23.08 -26.09
N GLU A 86 8.29 -22.99 -25.31
CA GLU A 86 6.95 -22.46 -25.64
C GLU A 86 6.85 -20.94 -25.45
N GLY A 87 7.94 -20.28 -25.01
CA GLY A 87 7.99 -18.84 -24.75
C GLY A 87 7.42 -18.43 -23.43
N ALA A 88 7.16 -19.37 -22.50
CA ALA A 88 6.64 -19.06 -21.16
C ALA A 88 7.80 -18.89 -20.16
N ALA A 89 7.60 -17.99 -19.19
CA ALA A 89 8.49 -17.81 -18.04
C ALA A 89 7.67 -17.48 -16.78
N SER A 90 8.29 -17.67 -15.63
CA SER A 90 7.72 -17.25 -14.35
C SER A 90 8.63 -16.22 -13.71
N PHE A 91 8.11 -15.01 -13.52
CA PHE A 91 8.76 -13.98 -12.75
C PHE A 91 8.32 -14.06 -11.29
N THR A 92 9.21 -14.57 -10.43
CA THR A 92 8.93 -14.75 -9.01
C THR A 92 9.63 -13.68 -8.19
N ILE A 93 8.82 -12.83 -7.54
CA ILE A 93 9.27 -11.84 -6.57
C ILE A 93 9.24 -12.53 -5.20
N LYS A 94 10.39 -12.68 -4.58
CA LYS A 94 10.55 -13.38 -3.30
C LYS A 94 10.64 -12.39 -2.13
N ASP A 95 10.32 -12.88 -0.94
CA ASP A 95 10.49 -12.18 0.33
C ASP A 95 9.86 -10.77 0.35
N LEU A 96 8.62 -10.68 -0.12
CA LEU A 96 7.85 -9.44 0.00
C LEU A 96 7.79 -9.00 1.47
N PRO A 97 7.96 -7.71 1.76
CA PRO A 97 7.88 -7.22 3.13
C PRO A 97 6.48 -7.42 3.70
N LYS A 98 6.38 -7.48 5.03
CA LYS A 98 5.07 -7.52 5.71
C LYS A 98 4.28 -6.26 5.35
N LEU A 99 3.12 -6.46 4.78
CA LEU A 99 2.24 -5.38 4.37
C LEU A 99 1.44 -4.87 5.58
N MET A 100 1.37 -3.56 5.75
CA MET A 100 0.54 -2.89 6.77
C MET A 100 -0.72 -2.26 6.17
N ARG A 101 -0.76 -2.11 4.84
CA ARG A 101 -1.85 -1.54 4.06
C ARG A 101 -1.91 -2.22 2.69
N ALA A 102 -2.94 -1.91 1.92
CA ALA A 102 -2.99 -2.31 0.52
C ALA A 102 -1.78 -1.74 -0.24
N ASN A 103 -1.23 -2.53 -1.14
CA ASN A 103 -0.11 -2.11 -1.99
C ASN A 103 -0.35 -2.58 -3.42
N ASP A 104 0.28 -1.89 -4.36
CA ASP A 104 0.38 -2.30 -5.75
C ASP A 104 1.80 -2.76 -6.04
N VAL A 105 1.93 -3.96 -6.57
CA VAL A 105 3.18 -4.45 -7.14
C VAL A 105 3.17 -4.10 -8.61
N LEU A 106 3.95 -3.11 -9.01
CA LEU A 106 4.22 -2.79 -10.41
C LEU A 106 5.38 -3.66 -10.87
N ALA A 107 5.12 -4.59 -11.76
CA ALA A 107 6.13 -5.49 -12.33
C ALA A 107 6.37 -5.13 -13.79
N GLU A 108 7.63 -5.06 -14.17
CA GLU A 108 8.09 -4.77 -15.53
C GLU A 108 9.00 -5.91 -16.02
N ILE A 109 8.76 -6.37 -17.23
CA ILE A 109 9.60 -7.33 -17.91
C ILE A 109 10.15 -6.67 -19.17
N SER A 110 11.46 -6.72 -19.34
CA SER A 110 12.14 -6.26 -20.54
C SER A 110 12.88 -7.39 -21.24
N PHE A 111 12.96 -7.30 -22.55
CA PHE A 111 13.79 -8.17 -23.37
C PHE A 111 14.37 -7.38 -24.55
N ASN A 112 15.52 -7.83 -25.05
CA ASN A 112 16.11 -7.26 -26.24
C ASN A 112 15.64 -8.09 -27.45
N ASP A 113 15.01 -7.43 -28.40
CA ASP A 113 14.61 -8.07 -29.64
C ASP A 113 15.85 -8.40 -30.52
N PRO A 114 15.71 -9.20 -31.59
CA PRO A 114 16.84 -9.52 -32.47
C PRO A 114 17.49 -8.31 -33.15
N ASN A 115 16.80 -7.17 -33.22
CA ASN A 115 17.31 -5.92 -33.79
C ASN A 115 18.07 -5.09 -32.74
N GLY A 116 18.11 -5.54 -31.49
CA GLY A 116 18.77 -4.86 -30.38
C GLY A 116 17.90 -3.80 -29.68
N GLU A 117 16.63 -3.68 -30.03
CA GLU A 117 15.70 -2.79 -29.36
C GLU A 117 15.19 -3.41 -28.06
N VAL A 118 15.06 -2.57 -27.02
CA VAL A 118 14.51 -2.99 -25.72
C VAL A 118 13.01 -2.87 -25.75
N GLN A 119 12.32 -3.99 -25.61
CA GLN A 119 10.86 -4.06 -25.45
C GLN A 119 10.55 -4.22 -23.96
N THR A 120 9.58 -3.47 -23.46
CA THR A 120 9.16 -3.52 -22.05
C THR A 120 7.66 -3.68 -21.98
N VAL A 121 7.21 -4.56 -21.09
CA VAL A 121 5.81 -4.73 -20.72
C VAL A 121 5.67 -4.61 -19.21
N SER A 122 4.61 -3.97 -18.75
CA SER A 122 4.33 -3.82 -17.32
C SER A 122 2.94 -4.34 -16.96
N THR A 123 2.81 -4.74 -15.69
CA THR A 123 1.53 -5.10 -15.10
C THR A 123 1.50 -4.67 -13.64
N THR A 124 0.30 -4.42 -13.12
CA THR A 124 0.09 -4.06 -11.72
C THR A 124 -0.76 -5.13 -11.05
N VAL A 125 -0.30 -5.60 -9.89
CA VAL A 125 -1.03 -6.56 -9.07
C VAL A 125 -1.28 -5.96 -7.69
N ARG A 126 -2.56 -5.82 -7.31
CA ARG A 126 -2.96 -5.41 -5.98
C ARG A 126 -2.69 -6.55 -4.98
N VAL A 127 -2.00 -6.22 -3.88
CA VAL A 127 -1.74 -7.14 -2.77
C VAL A 127 -2.28 -6.55 -1.47
N TRP A 128 -2.86 -7.40 -0.63
CA TRP A 128 -3.53 -6.99 0.59
C TRP A 128 -2.85 -7.55 1.83
N PRO A 129 -2.82 -6.82 2.96
CA PRO A 129 -2.28 -7.33 4.22
C PRO A 129 -3.18 -8.39 4.87
N SER A 130 -4.48 -8.36 4.58
CA SER A 130 -5.50 -9.24 5.16
C SER A 130 -6.62 -9.50 4.14
N ALA A 131 -7.33 -10.62 4.32
CA ALA A 131 -8.54 -10.92 3.56
C ALA A 131 -9.74 -10.07 3.99
N VAL A 132 -9.66 -9.42 5.16
CA VAL A 132 -10.68 -8.52 5.69
C VAL A 132 -10.15 -7.09 5.67
N VAL A 133 -10.90 -6.19 5.09
CA VAL A 133 -10.62 -4.75 5.04
C VAL A 133 -11.64 -4.03 5.91
N LEU A 134 -11.18 -3.25 6.87
CA LEU A 134 -12.05 -2.47 7.76
C LEU A 134 -12.19 -1.05 7.24
N GLY A 135 -13.43 -0.60 7.12
CA GLY A 135 -13.80 0.78 6.84
C GLY A 135 -14.33 1.47 8.08
N LEU A 136 -13.96 2.71 8.28
CA LEU A 136 -14.41 3.56 9.39
C LEU A 136 -15.03 4.84 8.84
N LYS A 137 -16.26 5.13 9.29
CA LYS A 137 -16.97 6.36 8.98
C LYS A 137 -17.30 7.09 10.28
N ALA A 138 -16.94 8.37 10.39
CA ALA A 138 -17.37 9.23 11.48
C ALA A 138 -18.77 9.82 11.17
N ALA A 139 -19.62 9.90 12.16
CA ALA A 139 -20.97 10.49 11.99
C ALA A 139 -20.95 12.03 11.85
N GLY A 140 -19.79 12.67 12.03
CA GLY A 140 -19.57 14.10 11.86
C GLY A 140 -18.07 14.40 11.83
N TRP A 141 -17.69 15.55 11.28
CA TRP A 141 -16.28 15.94 11.11
C TRP A 141 -15.63 16.48 12.40
N ALA A 142 -16.43 16.94 13.35
CA ALA A 142 -15.96 17.42 14.65
C ALA A 142 -16.96 17.10 15.76
N SER A 143 -16.45 16.74 16.92
CA SER A 143 -17.21 16.59 18.14
C SER A 143 -16.47 17.31 19.26
N SER A 144 -17.08 18.40 19.80
CA SER A 144 -16.59 19.06 21.00
C SER A 144 -17.49 18.67 22.18
N ARG A 145 -16.92 18.08 23.23
CA ARG A 145 -17.60 17.70 24.49
C ARG A 145 -18.75 16.69 24.36
N GLY A 146 -18.89 16.00 23.24
CA GLY A 146 -19.95 15.04 23.01
C GLY A 146 -19.44 13.61 22.79
N LYS A 147 -20.38 12.68 22.61
CA LYS A 147 -20.08 11.30 22.21
C LYS A 147 -19.74 11.27 20.73
N ALA A 148 -18.55 10.88 20.37
CA ALA A 148 -18.20 10.58 18.96
C ALA A 148 -18.90 9.29 18.54
N LYS A 149 -19.57 9.31 17.39
CA LYS A 149 -20.21 8.13 16.79
C LYS A 149 -19.42 7.71 15.55
N PHE A 150 -19.14 6.45 15.47
CA PHE A 150 -18.47 5.84 14.33
C PHE A 150 -19.29 4.65 13.83
N THR A 151 -19.27 4.45 12.52
CA THR A 151 -19.76 3.22 11.89
C THR A 151 -18.55 2.44 11.37
N VAL A 152 -18.47 1.16 11.71
CA VAL A 152 -17.44 0.25 11.25
C VAL A 152 -18.05 -0.68 10.22
N LEU A 153 -17.32 -0.94 9.16
CA LEU A 153 -17.68 -1.82 8.06
C LEU A 153 -16.54 -2.81 7.84
N ALA A 154 -16.87 -4.10 7.67
CA ALA A 154 -15.93 -5.13 7.28
C ALA A 154 -16.26 -5.61 5.86
N LEU A 155 -15.29 -5.56 4.96
CA LEU A 155 -15.40 -6.00 3.57
C LEU A 155 -14.35 -7.08 3.28
N ASP A 156 -14.61 -7.92 2.29
CA ASP A 156 -13.55 -8.70 1.65
C ASP A 156 -12.77 -7.83 0.65
N THR A 157 -11.71 -8.37 0.08
CA THR A 157 -10.87 -7.67 -0.90
C THR A 157 -11.58 -7.33 -2.22
N SER A 158 -12.78 -7.86 -2.44
CA SER A 158 -13.65 -7.53 -3.58
C SER A 158 -14.70 -6.47 -3.27
N GLY A 159 -14.79 -6.01 -2.02
CA GLY A 159 -15.76 -5.02 -1.57
C GLY A 159 -17.11 -5.61 -1.10
N LYS A 160 -17.19 -6.93 -0.88
CA LYS A 160 -18.42 -7.54 -0.35
C LYS A 160 -18.42 -7.48 1.18
N PRO A 161 -19.57 -7.12 1.80
CA PRO A 161 -19.70 -7.08 3.26
C PRO A 161 -19.52 -8.46 3.90
N ILE A 162 -18.74 -8.48 4.97
CA ILE A 162 -18.54 -9.65 5.82
C ILE A 162 -19.38 -9.48 7.08
N LYS A 163 -20.28 -10.44 7.35
CA LYS A 163 -21.16 -10.43 8.54
C LYS A 163 -20.48 -11.15 9.72
N GLY A 164 -20.75 -10.66 10.94
CA GLY A 164 -20.28 -11.34 12.16
C GLY A 164 -18.76 -11.27 12.38
N GLN A 165 -18.08 -10.33 11.74
CA GLN A 165 -16.67 -10.08 11.98
C GLN A 165 -16.52 -9.34 13.32
N ALA A 166 -15.84 -9.96 14.28
CA ALA A 166 -15.50 -9.31 15.53
C ALA A 166 -14.56 -8.13 15.28
N VAL A 167 -14.87 -6.97 15.81
CA VAL A 167 -14.13 -5.72 15.64
C VAL A 167 -13.87 -5.06 16.97
N GLU A 168 -12.69 -4.53 17.16
CA GLU A 168 -12.26 -3.76 18.31
C GLU A 168 -11.89 -2.33 17.87
N VAL A 169 -12.52 -1.32 18.50
CA VAL A 169 -12.20 0.08 18.23
C VAL A 169 -11.32 0.61 19.36
N ARG A 170 -10.14 1.07 19.00
CA ARG A 170 -9.18 1.69 19.93
C ARG A 170 -9.11 3.20 19.69
N GLY A 171 -9.00 3.96 20.79
CA GLY A 171 -8.86 5.40 20.75
C GLY A 171 -7.43 5.84 21.02
N ARG A 172 -7.00 6.87 20.30
CA ARG A 172 -5.77 7.62 20.59
C ARG A 172 -6.11 9.10 20.61
N LEU A 173 -5.68 9.79 21.65
CA LEU A 173 -5.78 11.25 21.73
C LEU A 173 -4.43 11.83 21.35
N ALA A 174 -4.39 12.59 20.26
CA ALA A 174 -3.23 13.36 19.85
C ALA A 174 -3.47 14.84 20.21
N GLN A 175 -2.56 15.44 20.97
CA GLN A 175 -2.60 16.84 21.35
C GLN A 175 -1.32 17.53 20.87
N THR A 176 -1.45 18.52 20.01
CA THR A 176 -0.32 19.34 19.57
C THR A 176 -0.18 20.54 20.50
N ILE A 177 0.97 20.66 21.14
CA ILE A 177 1.35 21.76 22.02
C ILE A 177 2.34 22.62 21.24
N SER A 178 1.94 23.87 20.95
CA SER A 178 2.82 24.86 20.32
C SER A 178 3.43 25.77 21.39
N THR A 179 4.75 25.75 21.51
CA THR A 179 5.48 26.62 22.45
C THR A 179 6.28 27.67 21.67
N ARG A 180 6.06 28.93 21.97
CA ARG A 180 6.81 30.03 21.39
C ARG A 180 8.17 30.18 22.07
N LYS A 181 9.25 29.99 21.35
CA LYS A 181 10.63 30.19 21.86
C LYS A 181 11.25 31.43 21.24
N ARG A 182 11.91 32.25 22.06
CA ARG A 182 12.70 33.39 21.57
C ARG A 182 14.05 32.89 21.09
N MET A 183 14.37 33.21 19.85
CA MET A 183 15.65 32.86 19.23
C MET A 183 16.68 33.97 19.42
N VAL A 184 17.96 33.64 19.21
CA VAL A 184 19.04 34.61 19.16
C VAL A 184 18.77 35.62 18.03
N GLY A 185 18.87 36.92 18.32
CA GLY A 185 18.51 37.96 17.37
C GLY A 185 17.09 38.53 17.49
N GLY A 186 16.33 38.12 18.50
CA GLY A 186 14.99 38.65 18.82
C GLY A 186 13.84 38.07 18.03
N PHE A 187 14.10 37.12 17.16
CA PHE A 187 13.07 36.38 16.42
C PHE A 187 12.40 35.33 17.31
N TYR A 188 11.19 34.93 16.93
CA TYR A 188 10.44 33.88 17.61
C TYR A 188 10.24 32.69 16.67
N ALA A 189 10.51 31.47 17.17
CA ALA A 189 10.15 30.23 16.52
C ALA A 189 9.06 29.52 17.32
N TYR A 190 8.21 28.75 16.63
CA TYR A 190 7.26 27.87 17.28
C TYR A 190 7.84 26.47 17.30
N ASP A 191 7.91 25.90 18.52
CA ASP A 191 8.28 24.50 18.73
C ASP A 191 6.98 23.71 18.91
N ASN A 192 6.66 22.85 17.95
CA ASN A 192 5.45 22.05 17.94
C ASN A 192 5.77 20.64 18.45
N ARG A 193 5.15 20.26 19.57
CA ARG A 193 5.29 18.90 20.11
C ARG A 193 3.94 18.22 20.13
N THR A 194 3.85 17.02 19.53
CA THR A 194 2.65 16.20 19.60
C THR A 194 2.79 15.15 20.68
N GLU A 195 1.88 15.18 21.65
CA GLU A 195 1.74 14.17 22.69
C GLU A 195 0.60 13.23 22.31
N VAL A 196 0.85 11.92 22.37
CA VAL A 196 -0.12 10.89 22.06
C VAL A 196 -0.43 10.09 23.31
N LYS A 197 -1.71 10.09 23.71
CA LYS A 197 -2.21 9.27 24.81
C LYS A 197 -3.04 8.13 24.22
N ASP A 198 -2.68 6.89 24.54
CA ASP A 198 -3.51 5.72 24.22
C ASP A 198 -4.70 5.67 25.21
N LEU A 199 -5.89 5.63 24.68
CA LEU A 199 -7.14 5.52 25.43
C LEU A 199 -7.59 4.05 25.57
N GLY A 200 -6.86 3.11 24.98
CA GLY A 200 -7.21 1.69 24.99
C GLY A 200 -8.41 1.36 24.12
N VAL A 201 -9.07 0.26 24.47
CA VAL A 201 -10.28 -0.22 23.79
C VAL A 201 -11.46 0.64 24.21
N LEU A 202 -12.13 1.25 23.24
CA LEU A 202 -13.32 2.06 23.44
C LEU A 202 -14.60 1.25 23.35
N CYS A 203 -14.65 0.31 22.40
CA CYS A 203 -15.75 -0.64 22.24
C CYS A 203 -15.30 -1.85 21.41
N SER A 204 -16.06 -2.94 21.55
CA SER A 204 -15.93 -4.16 20.74
C SER A 204 -17.33 -4.62 20.33
N GLY A 205 -17.43 -5.25 19.17
CA GLY A 205 -18.67 -5.77 18.63
C GLY A 205 -18.47 -6.92 17.65
#